data_c99f5c11d411938f8a2e3639c66c95f9
#
_entry.id   c99f5c11d411938f8a2e3639c66c95f9
#
_cell.length_a   1.000
_cell.length_b   1.000
_cell.length_c   1.000
_cell.angle_alpha   90.00
_cell.angle_beta   90.00
_cell.angle_gamma   90.00
#
_symmetry.space_group_name_H-M   'P 1'
#
loop_
_entity.id
_entity.type
_entity.pdbx_description
1 polymer ?
#
loop_
_entity_poly.entity_id
_entity_poly.type
_entity_poly.pdbx_seq_one_letter_code
_entity_poly.pdbx_strand_id
1 'polypeptide(L)'
;TGEAIRALIGLQPRTARVERDGAELEVGVDEVRVGDIVLIRPGEKLPVDGEVTSGSSSIDESMVTGESMPVTKSVGDTVIGATINTTGALRYRATKVGADTMLAQIIKLVREAQGSKAPIQRLADQVSSYFVPAVIVIAVWTFVAWVLVGPPPVFIFALVAAVSVLII
;
A
#
# COMPACT_ATOMS: atom_id res chain seq x y z
N THR A 1 -8.57 0.38 2.15
CA THR A 1 -7.10 0.52 2.14
C THR A 1 -6.36 -0.80 1.91
N GLY A 2 -6.75 -1.92 2.53
CA GLY A 2 -6.19 -3.24 2.26
C GLY A 2 -6.58 -3.83 0.90
N GLU A 3 -7.64 -3.37 0.32
CA GLU A 3 -8.19 -3.83 -0.96
C GLU A 3 -7.31 -3.42 -2.16
N ALA A 4 -6.83 -2.18 -2.19
CA ALA A 4 -5.93 -1.70 -3.23
C ALA A 4 -4.60 -2.49 -3.26
N ILE A 5 -4.03 -2.77 -2.09
CA ILE A 5 -2.80 -3.58 -1.99
C ILE A 5 -3.05 -5.02 -2.44
N ARG A 6 -4.20 -5.62 -2.09
CA ARG A 6 -4.57 -6.95 -2.56
C ARG A 6 -4.77 -7.00 -4.07
N ALA A 7 -5.37 -5.97 -4.65
CA ALA A 7 -5.52 -5.85 -6.09
C ALA A 7 -4.15 -5.81 -6.80
N LEU A 8 -3.19 -5.03 -6.27
CA LEU A 8 -1.82 -4.96 -6.81
C LEU A 8 -1.08 -6.30 -6.71
N ILE A 9 -1.20 -7.00 -5.57
CA ILE A 9 -0.60 -8.34 -5.39
C ILE A 9 -1.21 -9.34 -6.37
N GLY A 10 -2.51 -9.25 -6.67
CA GLY A 10 -3.21 -10.11 -7.63
C GLY A 10 -2.81 -9.90 -9.11
N LEU A 11 -2.03 -8.87 -9.40
CA LEU A 11 -1.50 -8.64 -10.76
C LEU A 11 -0.37 -9.61 -11.12
N GLN A 12 0.44 -10.03 -10.16
CA GLN A 12 1.56 -10.93 -10.40
C GLN A 12 1.06 -12.37 -10.63
N PRO A 13 1.57 -13.10 -11.64
CA PRO A 13 1.28 -14.52 -11.82
C PRO A 13 1.90 -15.34 -10.67
N ARG A 14 1.32 -16.49 -10.40
CA ARG A 14 1.82 -17.39 -9.33
C ARG A 14 3.01 -18.24 -9.77
N THR A 15 3.08 -18.54 -11.07
CA THR A 15 4.12 -19.36 -11.68
C THR A 15 4.82 -18.61 -12.79
N ALA A 16 6.02 -19.01 -13.10
CA ALA A 16 6.85 -18.51 -14.19
C ALA A 16 7.41 -19.68 -14.98
N ARG A 17 7.52 -19.53 -16.30
CA ARG A 17 8.17 -20.49 -17.16
C ARG A 17 9.59 -20.01 -17.42
N VAL A 18 10.57 -20.78 -16.95
CA VAL A 18 12.00 -20.45 -17.06
C VAL A 18 12.74 -21.51 -17.85
N GLU A 19 13.80 -21.12 -18.53
CA GLU A 19 14.75 -22.03 -19.17
C GLU A 19 15.99 -22.15 -18.29
N ARG A 20 16.26 -23.36 -17.80
CA ARG A 20 17.47 -23.70 -17.04
C ARG A 20 18.10 -24.93 -17.66
N ASP A 21 19.40 -24.91 -17.90
CA ASP A 21 20.17 -26.02 -18.50
C ASP A 21 19.58 -26.54 -19.83
N GLY A 22 18.97 -25.64 -20.61
CA GLY A 22 18.34 -25.95 -21.90
C GLY A 22 16.96 -26.62 -21.79
N ALA A 23 16.40 -26.74 -20.59
CA ALA A 23 15.08 -27.28 -20.35
C ALA A 23 14.10 -26.19 -19.89
N GLU A 24 12.86 -26.24 -20.42
CA GLU A 24 11.75 -25.39 -20.01
C GLU A 24 11.13 -25.96 -18.72
N LEU A 25 11.10 -25.17 -17.66
CA LEU A 25 10.59 -25.55 -16.34
C LEU A 25 9.53 -24.52 -15.90
N GLU A 26 8.44 -25.01 -15.31
CA GLU A 26 7.49 -24.16 -14.61
C GLU A 26 7.85 -24.15 -13.12
N VAL A 27 8.11 -22.96 -12.60
CA VAL A 27 8.50 -22.73 -11.21
C VAL A 27 7.59 -21.72 -10.54
N GLY A 28 7.55 -21.70 -9.22
CA GLY A 28 6.90 -20.60 -8.49
C GLY A 28 7.59 -19.27 -8.79
N VAL A 29 6.82 -18.17 -8.84
CA VAL A 29 7.40 -16.84 -9.09
C VAL A 29 8.48 -16.48 -8.07
N ASP A 30 8.36 -16.96 -6.83
CA ASP A 30 9.32 -16.74 -5.75
C ASP A 30 10.63 -17.56 -5.94
N GLU A 31 10.64 -18.54 -6.85
CA GLU A 31 11.80 -19.38 -7.16
C GLU A 31 12.59 -18.87 -8.36
N VAL A 32 12.08 -17.83 -9.05
CA VAL A 32 12.79 -17.18 -10.15
C VAL A 32 14.01 -16.45 -9.62
N ARG A 33 15.14 -16.60 -10.30
CA ARG A 33 16.42 -15.98 -9.92
C ARG A 33 16.86 -14.95 -10.94
N VAL A 34 17.62 -13.98 -10.47
CA VAL A 34 18.29 -13.03 -11.39
C VAL A 34 19.20 -13.84 -12.35
N GLY A 35 19.05 -13.56 -13.63
CA GLY A 35 19.76 -14.26 -14.71
C GLY A 35 18.97 -15.39 -15.36
N ASP A 36 17.87 -15.88 -14.78
CA ASP A 36 16.98 -16.86 -15.43
C ASP A 36 16.44 -16.29 -16.75
N ILE A 37 16.34 -17.13 -17.76
CA ILE A 37 15.63 -16.78 -19.01
C ILE A 37 14.17 -17.16 -18.82
N VAL A 38 13.32 -16.16 -18.84
CA VAL A 38 11.87 -16.30 -18.70
C VAL A 38 11.22 -16.33 -20.08
N LEU A 39 10.31 -17.27 -20.29
CA LEU A 39 9.55 -17.44 -21.53
C LEU A 39 8.12 -16.97 -21.31
N ILE A 40 7.65 -16.09 -22.19
CA ILE A 40 6.29 -15.53 -22.14
C ILE A 40 5.61 -15.69 -23.48
N ARG A 41 4.39 -16.23 -23.44
CA ARG A 41 3.51 -16.41 -24.59
C ARG A 41 2.48 -15.29 -24.69
N PRO A 42 1.82 -15.11 -25.83
CA PRO A 42 0.72 -14.17 -25.96
C PRO A 42 -0.37 -14.38 -24.90
N GLY A 43 -0.84 -13.31 -24.27
CA GLY A 43 -1.85 -13.34 -23.21
C GLY A 43 -1.31 -13.63 -21.81
N GLU A 44 -0.05 -14.01 -21.67
CA GLU A 44 0.55 -14.29 -20.36
C GLU A 44 1.06 -12.99 -19.68
N LYS A 45 1.05 -13.00 -18.34
CA LYS A 45 1.63 -11.94 -17.53
C LYS A 45 3.11 -12.19 -17.28
N LEU A 46 3.90 -11.13 -17.30
CA LEU A 46 5.31 -11.19 -16.96
C LEU A 46 5.48 -11.37 -15.45
N PRO A 47 6.19 -12.42 -14.99
CA PRO A 47 6.33 -12.70 -13.55
C PRO A 47 7.28 -11.73 -12.81
N VAL A 48 8.35 -11.29 -13.46
CA VAL A 48 9.43 -10.46 -12.88
C VAL A 48 9.95 -9.44 -13.87
N ASP A 49 10.72 -8.46 -13.41
CA ASP A 49 11.34 -7.47 -14.30
C ASP A 49 12.56 -8.06 -15.03
N GLY A 50 12.81 -7.59 -16.23
CA GLY A 50 13.94 -8.11 -17.01
C GLY A 50 14.28 -7.31 -18.26
N GLU A 51 15.13 -7.90 -19.08
CA GLU A 51 15.57 -7.37 -20.37
C GLU A 51 15.35 -8.42 -21.46
N VAL A 52 14.72 -8.02 -22.56
CA VAL A 52 14.40 -8.91 -23.68
C VAL A 52 15.68 -9.42 -24.33
N THR A 53 15.80 -10.74 -24.44
CA THR A 53 16.93 -11.43 -25.07
C THR A 53 16.59 -11.99 -26.44
N SER A 54 15.32 -12.29 -26.72
CA SER A 54 14.86 -12.82 -28.00
C SER A 54 13.37 -12.57 -28.19
N GLY A 55 12.97 -12.38 -29.43
CA GLY A 55 11.58 -12.11 -29.82
C GLY A 55 11.25 -10.62 -29.84
N SER A 56 9.99 -10.34 -30.19
CA SER A 56 9.39 -9.01 -30.13
C SER A 56 7.90 -9.15 -29.88
N SER A 57 7.34 -8.29 -29.06
CA SER A 57 5.91 -8.27 -28.75
C SER A 57 5.45 -6.89 -28.30
N SER A 58 4.14 -6.68 -28.33
CA SER A 58 3.50 -5.55 -27.68
C SER A 58 3.12 -5.93 -26.25
N ILE A 59 3.48 -5.12 -25.30
CA ILE A 59 3.24 -5.32 -23.88
C ILE A 59 2.30 -4.22 -23.36
N ASP A 60 1.23 -4.62 -22.74
CA ASP A 60 0.34 -3.70 -22.01
C ASP A 60 0.95 -3.39 -20.64
N GLU A 61 1.48 -2.18 -20.53
CA GLU A 61 2.10 -1.62 -19.31
C GLU A 61 1.15 -0.66 -18.57
N SER A 62 -0.13 -0.57 -18.98
CA SER A 62 -1.10 0.41 -18.48
C SER A 62 -1.27 0.38 -16.96
N MET A 63 -1.15 -0.79 -16.35
CA MET A 63 -1.25 -0.95 -14.90
C MET A 63 -0.10 -0.29 -14.11
N VAL A 64 1.03 -0.02 -14.76
CA VAL A 64 2.22 0.58 -14.15
C VAL A 64 2.41 2.02 -14.61
N THR A 65 2.25 2.27 -15.90
CA THR A 65 2.49 3.59 -16.51
C THR A 65 1.25 4.48 -16.56
N GLY A 66 0.06 3.88 -16.55
CA GLY A 66 -1.22 4.56 -16.77
C GLY A 66 -1.52 4.86 -18.25
N GLU A 67 -0.62 4.49 -19.18
CA GLU A 67 -0.82 4.67 -20.62
C GLU A 67 -1.57 3.46 -21.20
N SER A 68 -2.70 3.69 -21.85
CA SER A 68 -3.57 2.61 -22.36
C SER A 68 -3.06 1.93 -23.63
N MET A 69 -2.04 2.47 -24.30
CA MET A 69 -1.52 1.89 -25.54
C MET A 69 -0.39 0.90 -25.23
N PRO A 70 -0.48 -0.34 -25.75
CA PRO A 70 0.59 -1.31 -25.61
C PRO A 70 1.90 -0.81 -26.26
N VAL A 71 3.02 -1.06 -25.59
CA VAL A 71 4.36 -0.66 -26.03
C VAL A 71 5.05 -1.84 -26.70
N THR A 72 5.58 -1.64 -27.90
CA THR A 72 6.37 -2.68 -28.56
C THR A 72 7.74 -2.81 -27.89
N LYS A 73 8.08 -4.03 -27.49
CA LYS A 73 9.37 -4.41 -26.89
C LYS A 73 10.12 -5.34 -27.83
N SER A 74 11.41 -5.09 -27.94
CA SER A 74 12.36 -5.82 -28.77
C SER A 74 13.62 -6.18 -27.98
N VAL A 75 14.54 -6.90 -28.54
CA VAL A 75 15.80 -7.30 -27.90
C VAL A 75 16.55 -6.07 -27.35
N GLY A 76 16.93 -6.12 -26.07
CA GLY A 76 17.59 -5.04 -25.34
C GLY A 76 16.62 -4.12 -24.59
N ASP A 77 15.30 -4.21 -24.83
CA ASP A 77 14.33 -3.40 -24.10
C ASP A 77 14.05 -3.98 -22.72
N THR A 78 13.80 -3.09 -21.77
CA THR A 78 13.38 -3.46 -20.41
C THR A 78 11.90 -3.80 -20.38
N VAL A 79 11.55 -4.86 -19.66
CA VAL A 79 10.19 -5.28 -19.39
C VAL A 79 9.90 -5.30 -17.89
N ILE A 80 8.66 -5.04 -17.52
CA ILE A 80 8.22 -4.87 -16.14
C ILE A 80 7.31 -6.04 -15.74
N GLY A 81 7.54 -6.61 -14.57
CA GLY A 81 6.67 -7.64 -13.99
C GLY A 81 5.24 -7.16 -13.78
N ALA A 82 4.28 -8.10 -13.82
CA ALA A 82 2.85 -7.88 -13.73
C ALA A 82 2.20 -7.19 -14.95
N THR A 83 2.96 -6.82 -15.97
CA THR A 83 2.45 -6.38 -17.27
C THR A 83 1.97 -7.56 -18.13
N ILE A 84 1.19 -7.30 -19.18
CA ILE A 84 0.57 -8.34 -20.00
C ILE A 84 1.19 -8.34 -21.38
N ASN A 85 1.69 -9.50 -21.79
CA ASN A 85 2.15 -9.74 -23.17
C ASN A 85 0.94 -9.94 -24.09
N THR A 86 0.83 -9.16 -25.18
CA THR A 86 -0.38 -9.18 -26.02
C THR A 86 -0.26 -10.03 -27.27
N THR A 87 0.82 -9.92 -28.04
CA THR A 87 0.84 -10.43 -29.41
C THR A 87 1.88 -11.51 -29.70
N GLY A 88 3.13 -11.29 -29.37
CA GLY A 88 4.28 -12.15 -29.72
C GLY A 88 4.71 -13.06 -28.57
N ALA A 89 5.68 -13.94 -28.86
CA ALA A 89 6.39 -14.66 -27.82
C ALA A 89 7.71 -13.95 -27.52
N LEU A 90 8.02 -13.81 -26.22
CA LEU A 90 9.24 -13.17 -25.75
C LEU A 90 10.05 -14.13 -24.89
N ARG A 91 11.36 -14.00 -24.99
CA ARG A 91 12.30 -14.49 -23.97
C ARG A 91 13.04 -13.30 -23.39
N TYR A 92 13.11 -13.21 -22.08
CA TYR A 92 13.83 -12.14 -21.42
C TYR A 92 14.62 -12.68 -20.23
N ARG A 93 15.71 -12.01 -19.92
CA ARG A 93 16.53 -12.32 -18.73
C ARG A 93 15.99 -11.58 -17.54
N ALA A 94 15.69 -12.30 -16.45
CA ALA A 94 15.29 -11.69 -15.19
C ALA A 94 16.43 -10.83 -14.62
N THR A 95 16.15 -9.56 -14.38
CA THR A 95 17.11 -8.60 -13.80
C THR A 95 16.77 -8.22 -12.38
N LYS A 96 15.47 -8.21 -12.02
CA LYS A 96 14.99 -7.94 -10.67
C LYS A 96 13.90 -8.94 -10.32
N VAL A 97 13.99 -9.49 -9.12
CA VAL A 97 13.09 -10.53 -8.62
C VAL A 97 12.60 -10.22 -7.20
N GLY A 98 11.50 -10.81 -6.77
CA GLY A 98 10.99 -10.67 -5.42
C GLY A 98 10.74 -9.22 -5.00
N ALA A 99 11.38 -8.80 -3.92
CA ALA A 99 11.21 -7.46 -3.34
C ALA A 99 11.79 -6.31 -4.18
N ASP A 100 12.70 -6.63 -5.13
CA ASP A 100 13.38 -5.64 -5.96
C ASP A 100 12.60 -5.31 -7.25
N THR A 101 11.53 -6.05 -7.54
CA THR A 101 10.65 -5.76 -8.68
C THR A 101 9.95 -4.42 -8.53
N MET A 102 9.66 -3.77 -9.66
CA MET A 102 8.97 -2.47 -9.68
C MET A 102 7.61 -2.54 -8.96
N LEU A 103 6.84 -3.61 -9.19
CA LEU A 103 5.57 -3.82 -8.51
C LEU A 103 5.74 -3.91 -6.98
N ALA A 104 6.74 -4.64 -6.49
CA ALA A 104 7.03 -4.77 -5.07
C ALA A 104 7.41 -3.41 -4.44
N GLN A 105 8.19 -2.59 -5.16
CA GLN A 105 8.54 -1.25 -4.73
C GLN A 105 7.31 -0.32 -4.65
N ILE A 106 6.41 -0.38 -5.64
CA ILE A 106 5.15 0.37 -5.63
C ILE A 106 4.30 -0.04 -4.42
N ILE A 107 4.14 -1.34 -4.16
CA ILE A 107 3.41 -1.85 -3.00
C ILE A 107 4.02 -1.33 -1.69
N LYS A 108 5.35 -1.32 -1.59
CA LYS A 108 6.07 -0.78 -0.42
C LYS A 108 5.78 0.70 -0.22
N LEU A 109 5.88 1.52 -1.27
CA LEU A 109 5.58 2.97 -1.21
C LEU A 109 4.13 3.23 -0.78
N VAL A 110 3.17 2.48 -1.33
CA VAL A 110 1.75 2.59 -0.94
C VAL A 110 1.55 2.22 0.53
N ARG A 111 2.21 1.18 1.03
CA ARG A 111 2.17 0.79 2.45
C ARG A 111 2.74 1.88 3.36
N GLU A 112 3.88 2.44 3.00
CA GLU A 112 4.53 3.53 3.76
C GLU A 112 3.65 4.79 3.79
N ALA A 113 3.09 5.17 2.65
CA ALA A 113 2.18 6.31 2.55
C ALA A 113 0.90 6.11 3.39
N GLN A 114 0.36 4.89 3.44
CA GLN A 114 -0.83 4.56 4.24
C GLN A 114 -0.50 4.37 5.74
N GLY A 115 0.70 3.91 6.07
CA GLY A 115 1.17 3.71 7.45
C GLY A 115 1.48 5.01 8.19
N SER A 116 1.74 6.08 7.47
CA SER A 116 1.94 7.42 8.02
C SER A 116 0.59 8.12 8.32
N LYS A 117 -0.23 7.56 9.23
CA LYS A 117 -1.17 8.42 9.96
C LYS A 117 -0.32 9.53 10.58
N ALA A 118 -0.60 10.76 10.18
CA ALA A 118 0.23 11.91 10.55
C ALA A 118 0.55 11.84 12.06
N PRO A 119 1.80 12.01 12.49
CA PRO A 119 2.18 11.98 13.91
C PRO A 119 1.31 12.89 14.77
N ILE A 120 0.80 13.96 14.17
CA ILE A 120 -0.08 14.94 14.80
C ILE A 120 -1.45 14.36 15.21
N GLN A 121 -2.00 13.41 14.43
CA GLN A 121 -3.28 12.79 14.76
C GLN A 121 -3.16 11.87 15.97
N ARG A 122 -2.06 11.12 16.08
CA ARG A 122 -1.76 10.30 17.27
C ARG A 122 -1.54 11.16 18.52
N LEU A 123 -0.87 12.31 18.35
CA LEU A 123 -0.65 13.25 19.45
C LEU A 123 -1.96 13.88 19.93
N ALA A 124 -2.84 14.29 19.00
CA ALA A 124 -4.16 14.81 19.32
C ALA A 124 -5.02 13.77 20.05
N ASP A 125 -5.04 12.51 19.59
CA ASP A 125 -5.77 11.43 20.24
C ASP A 125 -5.23 11.15 21.66
N GLN A 126 -3.92 11.16 21.83
CA GLN A 126 -3.28 10.96 23.13
C GLN A 126 -3.58 12.11 24.10
N VAL A 127 -3.48 13.36 23.65
CA VAL A 127 -3.83 14.53 24.46
C VAL A 127 -5.31 14.47 24.86
N SER A 128 -6.21 14.21 23.91
CA SER A 128 -7.64 14.13 24.17
C SER A 128 -8.00 13.01 25.15
N SER A 129 -7.29 11.87 25.13
CA SER A 129 -7.55 10.75 26.04
C SER A 129 -7.30 11.06 27.51
N TYR A 130 -6.41 12.01 27.82
CA TYR A 130 -6.16 12.49 29.18
C TYR A 130 -6.94 13.76 29.49
N PHE A 131 -7.04 14.66 28.53
CA PHE A 131 -7.67 15.97 28.71
C PHE A 131 -9.16 15.84 28.99
N VAL A 132 -9.90 15.06 28.20
CA VAL A 132 -11.35 14.93 28.36
C VAL A 132 -11.76 14.36 29.73
N PRO A 133 -11.18 13.26 30.22
CA PRO A 133 -11.47 12.80 31.58
C PRO A 133 -11.11 13.82 32.66
N ALA A 134 -9.99 14.52 32.54
CA ALA A 134 -9.59 15.54 33.50
C ALA A 134 -10.59 16.68 33.57
N VAL A 135 -11.07 17.20 32.44
CA VAL A 135 -12.08 18.27 32.39
C VAL A 135 -13.39 17.80 33.02
N ILE A 136 -13.82 16.55 32.78
CA ILE A 136 -15.02 16.00 33.40
C ILE A 136 -14.89 15.95 34.92
N VAL A 137 -13.76 15.50 35.45
CA VAL A 137 -13.50 15.46 36.89
C VAL A 137 -13.55 16.87 37.49
N ILE A 138 -12.91 17.84 36.82
CA ILE A 138 -12.93 19.26 37.29
C ILE A 138 -14.34 19.80 37.26
N ALA A 139 -15.14 19.52 36.23
CA ALA A 139 -16.53 19.96 36.17
C ALA A 139 -17.38 19.41 37.30
N VAL A 140 -17.21 18.11 37.61
CA VAL A 140 -17.90 17.48 38.75
C VAL A 140 -17.50 18.11 40.10
N TRP A 141 -16.19 18.33 40.30
CA TRP A 141 -15.70 18.99 41.52
C TRP A 141 -16.19 20.45 41.60
N THR A 142 -16.25 21.17 40.52
CA THR A 142 -16.82 22.52 40.45
C THR A 142 -18.28 22.52 40.86
N PHE A 143 -19.06 21.58 40.32
CA PHE A 143 -20.46 21.41 40.70
C PHE A 143 -20.62 21.17 42.21
N VAL A 144 -19.90 20.19 42.75
CA VAL A 144 -19.96 19.83 44.18
C VAL A 144 -19.54 21.01 45.07
N ALA A 145 -18.47 21.72 44.72
CA ALA A 145 -18.00 22.87 45.47
C ALA A 145 -19.07 23.97 45.54
N TRP A 146 -19.72 24.30 44.41
CA TRP A 146 -20.80 25.29 44.38
C TRP A 146 -22.03 24.85 45.14
N VAL A 147 -22.37 23.55 45.13
CA VAL A 147 -23.51 23.01 45.94
C VAL A 147 -23.26 23.16 47.45
N LEU A 148 -21.99 23.01 47.86
CA LEU A 148 -21.62 23.05 49.28
C LEU A 148 -21.46 24.49 49.86
N VAL A 149 -20.95 25.41 49.04
CA VAL A 149 -20.50 26.73 49.51
C VAL A 149 -21.16 27.90 48.76
N GLY A 150 -21.93 27.63 47.69
CA GLY A 150 -22.51 28.65 46.82
C GLY A 150 -23.70 29.42 47.44
N PRO A 151 -23.95 30.68 47.02
CA PRO A 151 -25.11 31.45 47.42
C PRO A 151 -26.41 30.95 46.73
N PRO A 152 -27.58 31.18 47.34
CA PRO A 152 -28.88 30.85 46.67
C PRO A 152 -29.07 31.70 45.41
N PRO A 153 -29.62 31.14 44.32
CA PRO A 153 -30.05 29.74 44.11
C PRO A 153 -28.88 28.83 43.76
N VAL A 154 -28.42 28.03 44.73
CA VAL A 154 -27.20 27.20 44.67
C VAL A 154 -27.13 26.28 43.45
N PHE A 155 -28.25 25.60 43.13
CA PHE A 155 -28.26 24.62 42.03
C PHE A 155 -28.00 25.25 40.67
N ILE A 156 -28.56 26.45 40.42
CA ILE A 156 -28.38 27.14 39.12
C ILE A 156 -26.93 27.58 38.95
N PHE A 157 -26.32 28.15 39.97
CA PHE A 157 -24.92 28.57 39.92
C PHE A 157 -23.97 27.36 39.79
N ALA A 158 -24.22 26.27 40.49
CA ALA A 158 -23.47 25.04 40.38
C ALA A 158 -23.51 24.45 38.96
N LEU A 159 -24.71 24.42 38.36
CA LEU A 159 -24.88 23.90 37.01
C LEU A 159 -24.19 24.76 35.96
N VAL A 160 -24.39 26.08 36.04
CA VAL A 160 -23.75 27.01 35.09
C VAL A 160 -22.22 26.93 35.18
N ALA A 161 -21.66 26.89 36.40
CA ALA A 161 -20.23 26.79 36.59
C ALA A 161 -19.65 25.46 36.03
N ALA A 162 -20.34 24.33 36.30
CA ALA A 162 -19.92 23.04 35.78
C ALA A 162 -19.98 22.95 34.24
N VAL A 163 -21.06 23.47 33.63
CA VAL A 163 -21.22 23.53 32.19
C VAL A 163 -20.17 24.45 31.55
N SER A 164 -19.86 25.58 32.18
CA SER A 164 -18.80 26.50 31.70
C SER A 164 -17.42 25.81 31.63
N VAL A 165 -17.10 24.92 32.58
CA VAL A 165 -15.87 24.11 32.55
C VAL A 165 -15.88 23.10 31.40
N LEU A 166 -17.04 22.53 31.06
CA LEU A 166 -17.16 21.56 29.97
C LEU A 166 -17.09 22.17 28.56
N ILE A 167 -17.32 23.50 28.43
CA ILE A 167 -17.30 24.22 27.15
C ILE A 167 -15.86 24.54 26.71
N ILE A 168 -14.90 24.47 27.59
CA ILE A 168 -13.47 24.66 27.27
C ILE A 168 -12.94 23.51 26.39
#